data_e7da4f64ad13b59ad19d3e32f7f64fff
#
_entry.id   e7da4f64ad13b59ad19d3e32f7f64fff
#
_cell.length_a   1.000
_cell.length_b   1.000
_cell.length_c   1.000
_cell.angle_alpha   90.00
_cell.angle_beta   90.00
_cell.angle_gamma   90.00
#
_symmetry.space_group_name_H-M   'P 1'
#
loop_
_entity.id
_entity.type
_entity.pdbx_description
1 polymer ?
#
loop_
_entity_poly.entity_id
_entity_poly.type
_entity_poly.pdbx_seq_one_letter_code
_entity_poly.pdbx_strand_id
1 'polypeptide(L)'
;MSFPLPEPTPISQPYWDALKQGRLTFQRCRKCQHAWLPARAECPNCLAAESDWTEASGKGRVISWVIYHHAYHEAFKAKLPYNVALVELDEGPRVITNIVNPDAGLKAERPVKLKIEDEHGVALARFALV
;
A
#
# COMPACT_ATOMS: atom_id res chain seq x y z
N MET A 1 18.48 8.30 16.30
CA MET A 1 18.34 7.44 15.10
C MET A 1 17.18 7.91 14.26
N SER A 2 17.38 8.04 12.96
CA SER A 2 16.32 8.47 12.05
C SER A 2 15.34 7.35 11.74
N PHE A 3 14.06 7.73 11.55
CA PHE A 3 13.04 6.79 11.14
C PHE A 3 13.27 6.40 9.67
N PRO A 4 13.18 5.10 9.29
CA PRO A 4 13.36 4.69 7.91
C PRO A 4 12.19 5.17 7.05
N LEU A 5 12.49 5.99 6.05
CA LEU A 5 11.49 6.56 5.14
C LEU A 5 11.65 5.94 3.75
N PRO A 6 10.56 5.83 2.98
CA PRO A 6 10.67 5.37 1.60
C PRO A 6 11.45 6.36 0.76
N GLU A 7 12.21 5.85 -0.21
CA GLU A 7 12.97 6.67 -1.16
C GLU A 7 12.30 6.61 -2.52
N PRO A 8 11.55 7.66 -2.92
CA PRO A 8 10.92 7.67 -4.23
C PRO A 8 11.94 7.58 -5.36
N THR A 9 11.59 6.84 -6.40
CA THR A 9 12.35 6.75 -7.64
C THR A 9 11.58 7.49 -8.74
N PRO A 10 12.18 7.78 -9.90
CA PRO A 10 11.43 8.37 -11.00
C PRO A 10 10.19 7.55 -11.37
N ILE A 11 10.24 6.22 -11.25
CA ILE A 11 9.11 5.34 -11.57
C ILE A 11 8.03 5.42 -10.50
N SER A 12 8.41 5.48 -9.21
CA SER A 12 7.44 5.50 -8.10
C SER A 12 6.97 6.90 -7.72
N GLN A 13 7.62 7.95 -8.22
CA GLN A 13 7.28 9.33 -7.85
C GLN A 13 5.80 9.67 -8.05
N PRO A 14 5.16 9.29 -9.17
CA PRO A 14 3.72 9.59 -9.35
C PRO A 14 2.84 8.98 -8.25
N TYR A 15 3.20 7.80 -7.76
CA TYR A 15 2.48 7.14 -6.65
C TYR A 15 2.55 8.00 -5.38
N TRP A 16 3.75 8.43 -5.01
CA TRP A 16 3.96 9.22 -3.80
C TRP A 16 3.31 10.61 -3.91
N ASP A 17 3.39 11.23 -5.09
CA ASP A 17 2.77 12.53 -5.33
C ASP A 17 1.24 12.44 -5.19
N ALA A 18 0.63 11.37 -5.71
CA ALA A 18 -0.80 11.17 -5.59
C ALA A 18 -1.23 10.98 -4.14
N LEU A 19 -0.45 10.25 -3.34
CA LEU A 19 -0.75 10.07 -1.91
C LEU A 19 -0.75 11.39 -1.15
N LYS A 20 0.15 12.31 -1.49
CA LYS A 20 0.17 13.66 -0.90
C LYS A 20 -1.10 14.41 -1.21
N GLN A 21 -1.76 14.11 -2.31
CA GLN A 21 -3.02 14.72 -2.74
C GLN A 21 -4.24 13.95 -2.25
N GLY A 22 -4.04 12.91 -1.43
CA GLY A 22 -5.13 12.11 -0.88
C GLY A 22 -5.65 11.02 -1.80
N ARG A 23 -4.85 10.61 -2.80
CA ARG A 23 -5.24 9.60 -3.78
C ARG A 23 -4.29 8.41 -3.77
N LEU A 24 -4.85 7.20 -3.80
CA LEU A 24 -4.09 5.97 -4.02
C LEU A 24 -4.18 5.63 -5.50
N THR A 25 -3.03 5.41 -6.15
CA THR A 25 -2.96 5.08 -7.57
C THR A 25 -2.22 3.78 -7.80
N PHE A 26 -2.51 3.14 -8.91
CA PHE A 26 -1.84 1.93 -9.36
C PHE A 26 -1.58 2.02 -10.86
N GLN A 27 -0.71 1.15 -11.38
CA GLN A 27 -0.41 1.14 -12.81
C GLN A 27 -1.31 0.12 -13.52
N ARG A 28 -1.79 0.48 -14.71
CA ARG A 28 -2.56 -0.41 -15.58
C ARG A 28 -1.89 -0.46 -16.94
N CYS A 29 -1.60 -1.65 -17.42
CA CYS A 29 -0.98 -1.87 -18.72
C CYS A 29 -1.93 -1.44 -19.84
N ARG A 30 -1.41 -0.67 -20.82
CA ARG A 30 -2.20 -0.26 -21.97
C ARG A 30 -2.47 -1.41 -22.95
N LYS A 31 -1.64 -2.45 -22.92
CA LYS A 31 -1.76 -3.59 -23.85
C LYS A 31 -2.64 -4.70 -23.32
N CYS A 32 -2.36 -5.22 -22.12
CA CYS A 32 -3.10 -6.36 -21.58
C CYS A 32 -4.09 -6.00 -20.47
N GLN A 33 -4.14 -4.72 -20.05
CA GLN A 33 -5.02 -4.22 -19.00
C GLN A 33 -4.71 -4.74 -17.60
N HIS A 34 -3.60 -5.43 -17.42
CA HIS A 34 -3.18 -5.90 -16.09
C HIS A 34 -2.89 -4.70 -15.18
N ALA A 35 -3.33 -4.80 -13.93
CA ALA A 35 -3.11 -3.75 -12.92
C ALA A 35 -2.13 -4.25 -11.87
N TRP A 36 -1.23 -3.37 -11.40
CA TRP A 36 -0.24 -3.78 -10.41
C TRP A 36 0.22 -2.64 -9.52
N LEU A 37 0.76 -3.06 -8.36
CA LEU A 37 1.58 -2.30 -7.43
C LEU A 37 2.61 -3.29 -6.86
N PRO A 38 3.78 -2.87 -6.43
CA PRO A 38 4.35 -1.51 -6.46
C PRO A 38 4.77 -1.09 -7.88
N ALA A 39 5.23 0.16 -7.98
CA ALA A 39 5.64 0.75 -9.26
C ALA A 39 6.72 -0.07 -9.98
N ARG A 40 6.50 -0.33 -11.27
CA ARG A 40 7.45 -1.05 -12.12
C ARG A 40 7.45 -0.42 -13.50
N ALA A 41 8.63 -0.46 -14.15
CA ALA A 41 8.78 0.09 -15.51
C ALA A 41 8.02 -0.72 -16.55
N GLU A 42 7.87 -2.03 -16.33
CA GLU A 42 7.24 -2.94 -17.28
C GLU A 42 6.11 -3.72 -16.61
N CYS A 43 5.09 -4.05 -17.41
CA CYS A 43 3.99 -4.87 -16.95
C CYS A 43 4.49 -6.24 -16.48
N PRO A 44 4.19 -6.69 -15.26
CA PRO A 44 4.63 -8.00 -14.79
C PRO A 44 3.97 -9.16 -15.52
N ASN A 45 2.88 -8.90 -16.27
CA ASN A 45 2.18 -9.95 -17.02
C ASN A 45 2.66 -10.07 -18.47
N CYS A 46 2.78 -8.96 -19.21
CA CYS A 46 3.13 -9.00 -20.64
C CYS A 46 4.44 -8.29 -20.99
N LEU A 47 5.11 -7.68 -20.02
CA LEU A 47 6.38 -6.96 -20.18
C LEU A 47 6.30 -5.69 -21.03
N ALA A 48 5.11 -5.19 -21.36
CA ALA A 48 4.95 -3.93 -22.06
C ALA A 48 5.40 -2.75 -21.19
N ALA A 49 6.01 -1.75 -21.80
CA ALA A 49 6.51 -0.56 -21.09
C ALA A 49 5.44 0.53 -20.97
N GLU A 50 4.33 0.42 -21.68
CA GLU A 50 3.27 1.43 -21.70
C GLU A 50 2.23 1.14 -20.63
N SER A 51 2.12 2.05 -19.65
CA SER A 51 1.12 1.94 -18.60
C SER A 51 0.63 3.32 -18.19
N ASP A 52 -0.55 3.35 -17.58
CA ASP A 52 -1.13 4.57 -17.01
C ASP A 52 -1.29 4.42 -15.51
N TRP A 53 -1.08 5.52 -14.78
CA TRP A 53 -1.43 5.59 -13.39
C TRP A 53 -2.93 5.85 -13.27
N THR A 54 -3.62 4.98 -12.56
CA THR A 54 -5.08 5.01 -12.42
C THR A 54 -5.44 5.16 -10.94
N GLU A 55 -6.42 5.98 -10.64
CA GLU A 55 -6.86 6.17 -9.26
C GLU A 55 -7.67 4.96 -8.79
N ALA A 56 -7.33 4.44 -7.61
CA ALA A 56 -8.06 3.35 -6.98
C ALA A 56 -9.24 3.92 -6.17
N SER A 57 -10.28 3.11 -6.01
CA SER A 57 -11.44 3.48 -5.17
C SER A 57 -11.06 3.62 -3.70
N GLY A 58 -9.96 3.00 -3.30
CA GLY A 58 -9.55 2.93 -1.89
C GLY A 58 -10.21 1.79 -1.14
N LYS A 59 -10.99 0.96 -1.80
CA LYS A 59 -11.65 -0.19 -1.18
C LYS A 59 -10.91 -1.47 -1.52
N GLY A 60 -10.94 -2.42 -0.57
CA GLY A 60 -10.30 -3.71 -0.77
C GLY A 60 -10.67 -4.67 0.34
N ARG A 61 -9.90 -5.74 0.45
CA ARG A 61 -10.10 -6.77 1.47
C ARG A 61 -8.76 -7.29 1.98
N VAL A 62 -8.76 -7.78 3.21
CA VAL A 62 -7.57 -8.38 3.82
C VAL A 62 -7.36 -9.76 3.21
N ILE A 63 -6.15 -10.03 2.72
CA ILE A 63 -5.78 -11.36 2.23
C ILE A 63 -5.08 -12.15 3.35
N SER A 64 -4.10 -11.51 3.99
CA SER A 64 -3.36 -12.13 5.09
C SER A 64 -2.71 -11.03 5.93
N TRP A 65 -2.17 -11.41 7.07
CA TRP A 65 -1.45 -10.47 7.94
C TRP A 65 -0.52 -11.21 8.87
N VAL A 66 0.42 -10.45 9.44
CA VAL A 66 1.26 -10.92 10.54
C VAL A 66 1.29 -9.84 11.62
N ILE A 67 1.57 -10.26 12.85
CA ILE A 67 1.77 -9.34 13.97
C ILE A 67 3.21 -9.44 14.40
N TYR A 68 3.91 -8.31 14.40
CA TYR A 68 5.30 -8.24 14.86
C TYR A 68 5.33 -7.88 16.33
N HIS A 69 6.05 -8.69 17.11
CA HIS A 69 6.30 -8.45 18.53
C HIS A 69 7.76 -8.07 18.79
N HIS A 70 8.58 -8.08 17.75
CA HIS A 70 10.00 -7.72 17.79
C HIS A 70 10.31 -6.65 16.73
N ALA A 71 11.05 -5.63 17.11
CA ALA A 71 11.45 -4.57 16.19
C ALA A 71 12.80 -4.89 15.55
N TYR A 72 12.79 -5.07 14.24
CA TYR A 72 14.02 -5.28 13.46
C TYR A 72 14.76 -3.98 13.19
N HIS A 73 14.10 -2.84 13.39
CA HIS A 73 14.70 -1.51 13.34
C HIS A 73 14.30 -0.77 14.62
N GLU A 74 15.26 -0.11 15.26
CA GLU A 74 15.04 0.55 16.55
C GLU A 74 13.88 1.55 16.52
N ALA A 75 13.68 2.23 15.39
CA ALA A 75 12.60 3.21 15.22
C ALA A 75 11.21 2.60 15.40
N PHE A 76 11.04 1.27 15.28
CA PHE A 76 9.76 0.60 15.42
C PHE A 76 9.47 0.07 16.82
N LYS A 77 10.40 0.18 17.75
CA LYS A 77 10.21 -0.33 19.12
C LYS A 77 8.97 0.25 19.80
N ALA A 78 8.73 1.53 19.61
CA ALA A 78 7.57 2.21 20.22
C ALA A 78 6.23 1.81 19.56
N LYS A 79 6.27 1.14 18.41
CA LYS A 79 5.07 0.73 17.67
C LYS A 79 4.65 -0.72 17.96
N LEU A 80 5.43 -1.47 18.73
CA LEU A 80 5.15 -2.88 19.00
C LEU A 80 3.98 -3.04 19.96
N PRO A 81 3.15 -4.08 19.79
CA PRO A 81 3.10 -4.92 18.58
C PRO A 81 2.45 -4.16 17.42
N TYR A 82 2.88 -4.45 16.19
CA TYR A 82 2.25 -3.85 15.02
C TYR A 82 1.95 -4.91 13.97
N ASN A 83 0.92 -4.65 13.15
CA ASN A 83 0.56 -5.56 12.09
C ASN A 83 1.14 -5.12 10.76
N VAL A 84 1.38 -6.10 9.89
CA VAL A 84 1.64 -5.88 8.47
C VAL A 84 0.65 -6.75 7.72
N ALA A 85 -0.15 -6.14 6.87
CA ALA A 85 -1.23 -6.82 6.17
C ALA A 85 -1.04 -6.76 4.65
N LEU A 86 -1.48 -7.81 3.97
CA LEU A 86 -1.61 -7.82 2.53
C LEU A 86 -3.07 -7.57 2.20
N VAL A 87 -3.33 -6.49 1.46
CA VAL A 87 -4.68 -6.07 1.05
C VAL A 87 -4.78 -6.17 -0.46
N GLU A 88 -5.87 -6.78 -0.95
CA GLU A 88 -6.19 -6.77 -2.37
C GLU A 88 -7.20 -5.65 -2.63
N LEU A 89 -6.84 -4.73 -3.51
CA LEU A 89 -7.73 -3.65 -3.92
C LEU A 89 -8.85 -4.21 -4.80
N ASP A 90 -10.01 -3.55 -4.79
CA ASP A 90 -11.13 -3.95 -5.65
C ASP A 90 -10.73 -4.02 -7.13
N GLU A 91 -9.76 -3.19 -7.53
CA GLU A 91 -9.25 -3.15 -8.91
C GLU A 91 -8.25 -4.26 -9.23
N GLY A 92 -7.82 -5.05 -8.25
CA GLY A 92 -6.95 -6.19 -8.43
C GLY A 92 -5.56 -6.14 -7.83
N PRO A 93 -4.86 -5.00 -7.83
CA PRO A 93 -3.52 -4.94 -7.24
C PRO A 93 -3.52 -5.27 -5.76
N ARG A 94 -2.42 -5.86 -5.28
CA ARG A 94 -2.21 -6.14 -3.87
C ARG A 94 -1.17 -5.20 -3.30
N VAL A 95 -1.41 -4.73 -2.08
CA VAL A 95 -0.51 -3.80 -1.40
C VAL A 95 -0.16 -4.33 -0.02
N ILE A 96 1.08 -4.08 0.40
CA ILE A 96 1.52 -4.36 1.76
C ILE A 96 1.31 -3.09 2.57
N THR A 97 0.59 -3.20 3.68
CA THR A 97 0.15 -2.04 4.45
C THR A 97 0.02 -2.37 5.94
N ASN A 98 -0.49 -1.42 6.68
CA ASN A 98 -0.86 -1.61 8.08
C ASN A 98 -2.36 -1.33 8.24
N ILE A 99 -3.03 -2.11 9.07
CA ILE A 99 -4.42 -1.87 9.44
C ILE A 99 -4.41 -0.97 10.67
N VAL A 100 -5.08 0.18 10.61
CA VAL A 100 -5.03 1.18 11.68
C VAL A 100 -5.93 0.85 12.85
N ASN A 101 -6.94 -0.01 12.66
CA ASN A 101 -7.89 -0.40 13.70
C ASN A 101 -8.02 -1.93 13.80
N PRO A 102 -6.89 -2.66 14.07
CA PRO A 102 -6.93 -4.13 14.04
C PRO A 102 -7.87 -4.72 15.10
N ASP A 103 -8.11 -4.01 16.19
CA ASP A 103 -8.98 -4.49 17.28
C ASP A 103 -10.45 -4.58 16.87
N ALA A 104 -10.82 -3.98 15.74
CA ALA A 104 -12.17 -4.09 15.20
C ALA A 104 -12.48 -5.46 14.59
N GLY A 105 -11.52 -6.40 14.59
CA GLY A 105 -11.70 -7.76 14.12
C GLY A 105 -10.93 -8.07 12.85
N LEU A 106 -9.61 -8.01 12.93
CA LEU A 106 -8.73 -8.32 11.78
C LEU A 106 -8.84 -9.80 11.43
N LYS A 107 -9.26 -10.09 10.21
CA LYS A 107 -9.39 -11.45 9.69
C LYS A 107 -9.35 -11.44 8.16
N ALA A 108 -9.09 -12.61 7.57
CA ALA A 108 -9.07 -12.77 6.12
C ALA A 108 -10.44 -12.42 5.52
N GLU A 109 -10.43 -11.84 4.34
CA GLU A 109 -11.59 -11.41 3.57
C GLU A 109 -12.35 -10.23 4.16
N ARG A 110 -11.90 -9.68 5.30
CA ARG A 110 -12.55 -8.52 5.91
C ARG A 110 -12.43 -7.31 5.00
N PRO A 111 -13.52 -6.60 4.68
CA PRO A 111 -13.45 -5.37 3.88
C PRO A 111 -12.66 -4.28 4.57
N VAL A 112 -11.93 -3.51 3.77
CA VAL A 112 -11.15 -2.37 4.25
C VAL A 112 -11.33 -1.18 3.34
N LYS A 113 -11.03 0.01 3.86
CA LYS A 113 -10.98 1.24 3.08
C LYS A 113 -9.69 1.97 3.36
N LEU A 114 -9.24 2.73 2.36
CA LEU A 114 -8.03 3.53 2.44
C LEU A 114 -8.12 4.58 3.55
N LYS A 115 -7.04 4.69 4.32
CA LYS A 115 -6.85 5.77 5.26
C LYS A 115 -5.41 6.25 5.13
N ILE A 116 -5.21 7.34 4.42
CA ILE A 116 -3.87 7.90 4.23
C ILE A 116 -3.46 8.58 5.52
N GLU A 117 -2.26 8.26 6.00
CA GLU A 117 -1.67 8.86 7.20
C GLU A 117 -0.34 9.48 6.86
N ASP A 118 -0.10 10.68 7.38
CA ASP A 118 1.20 11.33 7.26
C ASP A 118 2.06 10.90 8.44
N GLU A 119 3.27 10.45 8.15
CA GLU A 119 4.21 10.04 9.18
C GLU A 119 5.59 10.52 8.79
N HIS A 120 6.18 11.36 9.62
CA HIS A 120 7.49 11.97 9.37
C HIS A 120 7.55 12.73 8.03
N GLY A 121 6.45 13.38 7.65
CA GLY A 121 6.37 14.15 6.41
C GLY A 121 6.09 13.32 5.17
N VAL A 122 5.82 12.03 5.31
CA VAL A 122 5.52 11.13 4.19
C VAL A 122 4.07 10.64 4.30
N ALA A 123 3.32 10.76 3.21
CA ALA A 123 1.96 10.21 3.14
C ALA A 123 2.03 8.72 2.84
N LEU A 124 1.42 7.92 3.70
CA LEU A 124 1.43 6.45 3.61
C LEU A 124 0.02 5.93 3.39
N ALA A 125 -0.11 4.96 2.49
CA ALA A 125 -1.38 4.28 2.26
C ALA A 125 -1.58 3.22 3.34
N ARG A 126 -2.48 3.50 4.27
CA ARG A 126 -2.91 2.56 5.29
C ARG A 126 -4.39 2.27 5.10
N PHE A 127 -4.90 1.28 5.79
CA PHE A 127 -6.29 0.86 5.63
C PHE A 127 -6.95 0.66 6.97
N ALA A 128 -8.26 0.90 7.00
CA ALA A 128 -9.09 0.67 8.17
C ALA A 128 -10.11 -0.42 7.86
N LEU A 129 -10.38 -1.29 8.84
CA LEU A 129 -11.45 -2.28 8.74
C LEU A 129 -12.80 -1.55 8.69
N VAL A 130 -13.65 -2.00 7.80
CA VAL A 130 -14.99 -1.43 7.62
C VAL A 130 -16.01 -2.19 8.45
#